data_1374b75800366441ce591dc3e33fd385
#
_entry.id   1374b75800366441ce591dc3e33fd385
#
_cell.length_a   1.000
_cell.length_b   1.000
_cell.length_c   1.000
_cell.angle_alpha   90.00
_cell.angle_beta   90.00
_cell.angle_gamma   90.00
#
_symmetry.space_group_name_H-M   'P 1'
#
loop_
_entity.id
_entity.type
_entity.pdbx_description
1 polymer ?
#
loop_
_entity_poly.entity_id
_entity_poly.type
_entity_poly.pdbx_seq_one_letter_code
_entity_poly.pdbx_strand_id
1 'polypeptide(L)'
;MNADIDAKLIERGRKLFAGDFRFFWAAPSIETLPPMAGLEIAFAGRSNVGKSSLINALTGRNALARTSNTPGRTQELVFFEGPENAGFRLVDMPGYGYATAPKAKVASWTALIHKYLQGRSSLGRVYVLIDSRHGLKEVDLDVLKTLDRSAVSYQVVLTKIDQIKPTELEGRIAEIKLALSKHPAAFPEIMATSSQTGAGLPELRGAMGRLLEERRR
;
A
#
# COMPACT_ATOMS: atom_id res chain seq x y z
N MET A 1 8.75 -5.00 16.58
CA MET A 1 8.21 -3.88 17.40
C MET A 1 8.67 -2.62 16.71
N ASN A 2 7.72 -1.80 16.22
CA ASN A 2 8.02 -0.55 15.46
C ASN A 2 8.58 0.49 16.46
N ALA A 3 9.83 0.36 16.85
CA ALA A 3 10.51 1.34 17.67
C ALA A 3 10.67 2.62 16.83
N ASP A 4 10.25 3.74 17.36
CA ASP A 4 10.47 5.12 16.92
C ASP A 4 9.40 5.82 16.06
N ILE A 5 8.14 5.39 16.09
CA ILE A 5 7.10 6.35 15.75
C ILE A 5 6.70 7.06 17.05
N ASP A 6 7.25 8.26 17.23
CA ASP A 6 6.95 9.14 18.34
C ASP A 6 5.44 9.35 18.50
N ALA A 7 4.97 9.49 19.74
CA ALA A 7 3.57 9.76 20.06
C ALA A 7 3.00 10.97 19.30
N LYS A 8 3.84 11.96 18.98
CA LYS A 8 3.47 13.10 18.12
C LYS A 8 3.13 12.69 16.69
N LEU A 9 3.88 11.74 16.12
CA LEU A 9 3.59 11.22 14.77
C LEU A 9 2.32 10.39 14.75
N ILE A 10 2.07 9.58 15.77
CA ILE A 10 0.82 8.83 15.93
C ILE A 10 -0.37 9.77 16.01
N GLU A 11 -0.32 10.78 16.86
CA GLU A 11 -1.41 11.76 17.00
C GLU A 11 -1.65 12.56 15.72
N ARG A 12 -0.57 12.92 15.02
CA ARG A 12 -0.67 13.56 13.72
C ARG A 12 -1.31 12.65 12.68
N GLY A 13 -0.87 11.39 12.60
CA GLY A 13 -1.49 10.38 11.73
C GLY A 13 -2.97 10.22 12.04
N ARG A 14 -3.34 10.17 13.32
CA ARG A 14 -4.73 10.11 13.77
C ARG A 14 -5.54 11.29 13.23
N LYS A 15 -5.04 12.53 13.37
CA LYS A 15 -5.71 13.74 12.86
C LYS A 15 -5.84 13.73 11.34
N LEU A 16 -4.78 13.31 10.64
CA LEU A 16 -4.75 13.26 9.17
C LEU A 16 -5.80 12.30 8.61
N PHE A 17 -6.04 11.18 9.30
CA PHE A 17 -6.99 10.15 8.89
C PHE A 17 -8.37 10.26 9.56
N ALA A 18 -8.61 11.26 10.41
CA ALA A 18 -9.90 11.47 11.08
C ALA A 18 -10.97 12.12 10.20
N GLY A 19 -10.59 12.71 9.07
CA GLY A 19 -11.52 13.40 8.18
C GLY A 19 -12.15 12.50 7.13
N ASP A 20 -12.92 13.11 6.24
CA ASP A 20 -13.66 12.40 5.21
C ASP A 20 -12.76 12.00 4.05
N PHE A 21 -12.68 10.69 3.80
CA PHE A 21 -12.15 10.13 2.58
C PHE A 21 -13.28 9.81 1.62
N ARG A 22 -13.08 10.10 0.35
CA ARG A 22 -14.07 9.83 -0.68
C ARG A 22 -13.44 9.21 -1.92
N PHE A 23 -14.22 8.42 -2.64
CA PHE A 23 -13.84 8.02 -4.00
C PHE A 23 -13.63 9.29 -4.83
N PHE A 24 -12.51 9.34 -5.53
CA PHE A 24 -12.18 10.47 -6.39
C PHE A 24 -12.19 10.06 -7.87
N TRP A 25 -11.50 8.98 -8.22
CA TRP A 25 -11.30 8.61 -9.61
C TRP A 25 -10.99 7.12 -9.76
N ALA A 26 -11.32 6.55 -10.94
CA ALA A 26 -10.86 5.23 -11.36
C ALA A 26 -10.23 5.34 -12.75
N ALA A 27 -9.00 4.86 -12.88
CA ALA A 27 -8.22 4.93 -14.11
C ALA A 27 -7.93 3.52 -14.65
N PRO A 28 -8.66 3.06 -15.68
CA PRO A 28 -8.39 1.79 -16.35
C PRO A 28 -7.19 1.85 -17.30
N SER A 29 -6.74 3.05 -17.67
CA SER A 29 -5.59 3.26 -18.57
C SER A 29 -4.76 4.49 -18.16
N ILE A 30 -3.59 4.66 -18.77
CA ILE A 30 -2.70 5.80 -18.51
C ILE A 30 -3.33 7.12 -18.94
N GLU A 31 -4.05 7.11 -20.05
CA GLU A 31 -4.72 8.29 -20.64
C GLU A 31 -5.81 8.82 -19.72
N THR A 32 -6.35 7.95 -18.86
CA THR A 32 -7.42 8.29 -17.92
C THR A 32 -6.92 8.63 -16.53
N LEU A 33 -5.59 8.71 -16.31
CA LEU A 33 -5.06 9.12 -15.01
C LEU A 33 -5.49 10.55 -14.67
N PRO A 34 -5.89 10.80 -13.41
CA PRO A 34 -6.23 12.15 -12.99
C PRO A 34 -4.99 13.04 -12.97
N PRO A 35 -5.15 14.38 -13.05
CA PRO A 35 -4.05 15.31 -12.89
C PRO A 35 -3.26 15.05 -11.60
N MET A 36 -1.94 15.19 -11.68
CA MET A 36 -1.06 15.10 -10.52
C MET A 36 -1.36 16.25 -9.57
N ALA A 37 -1.80 15.93 -8.35
CA ALA A 37 -2.06 16.92 -7.32
C ALA A 37 -1.83 16.29 -5.94
N GLY A 38 -1.04 16.99 -5.13
CA GLY A 38 -0.69 16.50 -3.80
C GLY A 38 0.20 15.25 -3.82
N LEU A 39 0.34 14.60 -2.68
CA LEU A 39 1.10 13.37 -2.53
C LEU A 39 0.19 12.17 -2.81
N GLU A 40 0.67 11.21 -3.58
CA GLU A 40 0.00 9.93 -3.76
C GLU A 40 0.69 8.84 -2.91
N ILE A 41 -0.12 8.12 -2.16
CA ILE A 41 0.28 6.98 -1.34
C ILE A 41 -0.42 5.76 -1.93
N ALA A 42 0.34 4.88 -2.58
CA ALA A 42 -0.23 3.73 -3.27
C ALA A 42 -0.14 2.44 -2.45
N PHE A 43 -1.10 1.57 -2.63
CA PHE A 43 -1.16 0.25 -2.01
C PHE A 43 -1.13 -0.82 -3.08
N ALA A 44 -0.14 -1.71 -2.98
CA ALA A 44 0.02 -2.88 -3.84
C ALA A 44 -0.03 -4.16 -3.01
N GLY A 45 -0.42 -5.27 -3.60
CA GLY A 45 -0.43 -6.54 -2.91
C GLY A 45 -1.16 -7.61 -3.70
N ARG A 46 -0.95 -8.87 -3.31
CA ARG A 46 -1.65 -10.00 -3.91
C ARG A 46 -3.16 -9.90 -3.66
N SER A 47 -3.91 -10.56 -4.51
CA SER A 47 -5.34 -10.75 -4.24
C SER A 47 -5.58 -11.37 -2.87
N ASN A 48 -6.61 -10.88 -2.18
CA ASN A 48 -7.00 -11.33 -0.85
C ASN A 48 -5.93 -11.13 0.25
N VAL A 49 -4.91 -10.31 0.00
CA VAL A 49 -3.89 -9.93 1.00
C VAL A 49 -4.48 -9.07 2.13
N GLY A 50 -5.66 -8.46 1.91
CA GLY A 50 -6.31 -7.56 2.85
C GLY A 50 -6.19 -6.08 2.48
N LYS A 51 -5.86 -5.75 1.21
CA LYS A 51 -5.61 -4.37 0.75
C LYS A 51 -6.82 -3.45 0.97
N SER A 52 -7.98 -3.80 0.46
CA SER A 52 -9.21 -3.00 0.65
C SER A 52 -9.63 -2.92 2.13
N SER A 53 -9.44 -4.00 2.89
CA SER A 53 -9.70 -3.99 4.34
C SER A 53 -8.76 -3.03 5.07
N LEU A 54 -7.48 -2.98 4.68
CA LEU A 54 -6.51 -2.06 5.27
C LEU A 54 -6.85 -0.60 4.93
N ILE A 55 -7.18 -0.29 3.67
CA ILE A 55 -7.59 1.07 3.26
C ILE A 55 -8.83 1.50 4.04
N ASN A 56 -9.84 0.63 4.16
CA ASN A 56 -11.04 0.93 4.93
C ASN A 56 -10.73 1.16 6.42
N ALA A 57 -9.89 0.30 7.03
CA ALA A 57 -9.49 0.44 8.42
C ALA A 57 -8.66 1.72 8.67
N LEU A 58 -7.75 2.07 7.77
CA LEU A 58 -6.97 3.31 7.85
C LEU A 58 -7.85 4.56 7.79
N THR A 59 -8.87 4.55 6.94
CA THR A 59 -9.76 5.69 6.74
C THR A 59 -10.96 5.73 7.69
N GLY A 60 -11.13 4.69 8.52
CA GLY A 60 -12.31 4.54 9.39
C GLY A 60 -13.62 4.39 8.60
N ARG A 61 -13.56 3.89 7.36
CA ARG A 61 -14.73 3.72 6.47
C ARG A 61 -14.97 2.24 6.20
N ASN A 62 -16.22 1.80 6.29
CA ASN A 62 -16.56 0.38 6.10
C ASN A 62 -16.61 -0.07 4.65
N ALA A 63 -16.72 0.85 3.68
CA ALA A 63 -16.91 0.52 2.27
C ALA A 63 -16.29 1.54 1.29
N LEU A 64 -15.24 2.25 1.68
CA LEU A 64 -14.53 3.17 0.79
C LEU A 64 -13.86 2.40 -0.35
N ALA A 65 -13.00 1.44 0.01
CA ALA A 65 -12.45 0.48 -0.95
C ALA A 65 -13.33 -0.76 -0.97
N ARG A 66 -13.74 -1.19 -2.17
CA ARG A 66 -14.60 -2.37 -2.31
C ARG A 66 -13.83 -3.64 -1.97
N THR A 67 -14.29 -4.34 -0.95
CA THR A 67 -13.83 -5.70 -0.65
C THR A 67 -14.52 -6.66 -1.62
N SER A 68 -13.80 -7.22 -2.56
CA SER A 68 -14.34 -8.21 -3.49
C SER A 68 -13.66 -9.55 -3.24
N ASN A 69 -14.46 -10.60 -3.02
CA ASN A 69 -13.98 -11.98 -2.99
C ASN A 69 -13.82 -12.58 -4.40
N THR A 70 -14.21 -11.82 -5.45
CA THR A 70 -14.11 -12.28 -6.84
C THR A 70 -12.77 -11.84 -7.43
N PRO A 71 -11.87 -12.77 -7.74
CA PRO A 71 -10.57 -12.47 -8.35
C PRO A 71 -10.73 -11.79 -9.71
N GLY A 72 -9.87 -10.79 -10.01
CA GLY A 72 -9.80 -10.15 -11.34
C GLY A 72 -10.80 -9.05 -11.62
N ARG A 73 -11.57 -8.57 -10.64
CA ARG A 73 -12.62 -7.57 -10.86
C ARG A 73 -12.12 -6.14 -10.96
N THR A 74 -11.03 -5.78 -10.25
CA THR A 74 -10.46 -4.43 -10.27
C THR A 74 -9.16 -4.45 -11.06
N GLN A 75 -9.18 -3.91 -12.27
CA GLN A 75 -8.02 -3.75 -13.14
C GLN A 75 -7.66 -2.28 -13.31
N GLU A 76 -8.18 -1.44 -12.43
CA GLU A 76 -8.08 0.01 -12.46
C GLU A 76 -7.24 0.49 -11.27
N LEU A 77 -6.55 1.60 -11.46
CA LEU A 77 -6.01 2.38 -10.34
C LEU A 77 -7.16 3.19 -9.75
N VAL A 78 -7.49 2.94 -8.49
CA VAL A 78 -8.58 3.66 -7.81
C VAL A 78 -8.00 4.68 -6.85
N PHE A 79 -8.40 5.93 -7.03
CA PHE A 79 -7.93 7.06 -6.24
C PHE A 79 -9.00 7.47 -5.23
N PHE A 80 -8.58 7.63 -3.99
CA PHE A 80 -9.37 8.19 -2.91
C PHE A 80 -8.76 9.50 -2.47
N GLU A 81 -9.55 10.55 -2.45
CA GLU A 81 -9.13 11.85 -1.96
C GLU A 81 -9.23 11.88 -0.44
N GLY A 82 -8.17 12.36 0.21
CA GLY A 82 -8.14 12.59 1.65
C GLY A 82 -9.03 13.77 2.06
N PRO A 83 -9.08 14.06 3.38
CA PRO A 83 -9.81 15.21 3.90
C PRO A 83 -9.42 16.51 3.19
N GLU A 84 -10.31 17.47 3.17
CA GLU A 84 -10.07 18.77 2.58
C GLU A 84 -8.76 19.39 3.11
N ASN A 85 -7.92 19.89 2.21
CA ASN A 85 -6.60 20.44 2.52
C ASN A 85 -5.57 19.45 3.10
N ALA A 86 -5.85 18.17 3.16
CA ALA A 86 -4.88 17.16 3.59
C ALA A 86 -3.68 17.04 2.65
N GLY A 87 -3.88 17.35 1.35
CA GLY A 87 -2.82 17.41 0.34
C GLY A 87 -2.28 16.04 -0.05
N PHE A 88 -3.07 14.97 0.09
CA PHE A 88 -2.68 13.64 -0.34
C PHE A 88 -3.88 12.80 -0.83
N ARG A 89 -3.57 11.79 -1.62
CA ARG A 89 -4.51 10.78 -2.13
C ARG A 89 -4.01 9.39 -1.81
N LEU A 90 -4.93 8.49 -1.50
CA LEU A 90 -4.64 7.05 -1.43
C LEU A 90 -4.95 6.44 -2.79
N VAL A 91 -4.08 5.53 -3.25
CA VAL A 91 -4.24 4.87 -4.56
C VAL A 91 -4.29 3.36 -4.33
N ASP A 92 -5.44 2.77 -4.60
CA ASP A 92 -5.61 1.32 -4.58
C ASP A 92 -5.16 0.76 -5.93
N MET A 93 -4.01 0.09 -5.93
CA MET A 93 -3.50 -0.58 -7.11
C MET A 93 -4.19 -1.93 -7.30
N PRO A 94 -4.42 -2.37 -8.54
CA PRO A 94 -4.96 -3.69 -8.77
C PRO A 94 -4.12 -4.79 -8.10
N GLY A 95 -4.78 -5.80 -7.54
CA GLY A 95 -4.09 -6.95 -6.95
C GLY A 95 -3.34 -7.77 -8.02
N TYR A 96 -2.19 -8.30 -7.69
CA TYR A 96 -1.40 -9.16 -8.57
C TYR A 96 -1.46 -10.64 -8.15
N GLY A 97 -0.84 -11.53 -8.95
CA GLY A 97 -0.74 -12.96 -8.61
C GLY A 97 -1.98 -13.79 -8.95
N TYR A 98 -2.78 -13.36 -9.93
CA TYR A 98 -3.90 -14.17 -10.43
C TYR A 98 -3.43 -15.27 -11.38
N ALA A 99 -3.59 -16.51 -10.97
CA ALA A 99 -3.26 -17.68 -11.80
C ALA A 99 -4.21 -17.87 -13.02
N THR A 100 -5.39 -17.25 -13.01
CA THR A 100 -6.47 -17.50 -13.97
C THR A 100 -6.80 -16.34 -14.91
N ALA A 101 -6.05 -15.21 -14.83
CA ALA A 101 -6.32 -14.07 -15.70
C ALA A 101 -5.80 -14.31 -17.13
N PRO A 102 -6.56 -13.92 -18.19
CA PRO A 102 -6.08 -13.98 -19.56
C PRO A 102 -4.77 -13.19 -19.74
N LYS A 103 -3.79 -13.78 -20.47
CA LYS A 103 -2.45 -13.18 -20.67
C LYS A 103 -2.49 -11.75 -21.19
N ALA A 104 -3.40 -11.44 -22.11
CA ALA A 104 -3.58 -10.09 -22.66
C ALA A 104 -4.00 -9.07 -21.59
N LYS A 105 -4.88 -9.47 -20.66
CA LYS A 105 -5.29 -8.61 -19.54
C LYS A 105 -4.17 -8.39 -18.53
N VAL A 106 -3.35 -9.40 -18.28
CA VAL A 106 -2.17 -9.28 -17.42
C VAL A 106 -1.16 -8.31 -18.04
N ALA A 107 -0.94 -8.38 -19.34
CA ALA A 107 -0.01 -7.50 -20.05
C ALA A 107 -0.44 -6.03 -20.03
N SER A 108 -1.72 -5.73 -20.31
CA SER A 108 -2.22 -4.35 -20.28
C SER A 108 -2.17 -3.75 -18.88
N TRP A 109 -2.51 -4.54 -17.88
CA TRP A 109 -2.42 -4.15 -16.47
C TRP A 109 -0.96 -3.91 -16.03
N THR A 110 -0.05 -4.78 -16.41
CA THR A 110 1.38 -4.62 -16.13
C THR A 110 1.90 -3.33 -16.76
N ALA A 111 1.51 -3.03 -18.00
CA ALA A 111 1.89 -1.80 -18.68
C ALA A 111 1.35 -0.55 -17.98
N LEU A 112 0.09 -0.56 -17.51
CA LEU A 112 -0.49 0.53 -16.73
C LEU A 112 0.32 0.78 -15.44
N ILE A 113 0.63 -0.28 -14.69
CA ILE A 113 1.40 -0.18 -13.46
C ILE A 113 2.81 0.38 -13.74
N HIS A 114 3.52 -0.15 -14.73
CA HIS A 114 4.86 0.34 -15.08
C HIS A 114 4.86 1.83 -15.43
N LYS A 115 3.94 2.26 -16.28
CA LYS A 115 3.84 3.68 -16.66
C LYS A 115 3.44 4.56 -15.48
N TYR A 116 2.52 4.11 -14.63
CA TYR A 116 2.16 4.82 -13.40
C TYR A 116 3.37 5.00 -12.48
N LEU A 117 4.13 3.94 -12.25
CA LEU A 117 5.31 3.97 -11.39
C LEU A 117 6.43 4.88 -11.95
N GLN A 118 6.67 4.86 -13.27
CA GLN A 118 7.76 5.60 -13.89
C GLN A 118 7.46 7.08 -14.16
N GLY A 119 6.20 7.43 -14.34
CA GLY A 119 5.80 8.78 -14.79
C GLY A 119 5.11 9.64 -13.73
N ARG A 120 4.88 9.12 -12.53
CA ARG A 120 4.03 9.78 -11.53
C ARG A 120 4.86 10.49 -10.46
N SER A 121 5.25 11.74 -10.69
CA SER A 121 6.05 12.53 -9.74
C SER A 121 5.33 12.80 -8.40
N SER A 122 4.00 12.77 -8.39
CA SER A 122 3.17 12.84 -7.17
C SER A 122 3.24 11.57 -6.31
N LEU A 123 3.70 10.44 -6.86
CA LEU A 123 3.81 9.19 -6.11
C LEU A 123 4.94 9.26 -5.08
N GLY A 124 4.58 9.30 -3.80
CA GLY A 124 5.56 9.38 -2.71
C GLY A 124 6.10 8.04 -2.27
N ARG A 125 5.21 7.06 -2.13
CA ARG A 125 5.59 5.70 -1.68
C ARG A 125 4.52 4.67 -2.05
N VAL A 126 4.96 3.45 -2.35
CA VAL A 126 4.10 2.28 -2.48
C VAL A 126 4.18 1.43 -1.21
N TYR A 127 3.06 1.20 -0.56
CA TYR A 127 2.96 0.24 0.54
C TYR A 127 2.64 -1.13 -0.05
N VAL A 128 3.62 -2.04 0.03
CA VAL A 128 3.50 -3.42 -0.49
C VAL A 128 3.00 -4.32 0.61
N LEU A 129 1.78 -4.82 0.45
CA LEU A 129 1.11 -5.64 1.45
C LEU A 129 1.47 -7.10 1.28
N ILE A 130 1.88 -7.73 2.37
CA ILE A 130 2.23 -9.14 2.46
C ILE A 130 1.40 -9.79 3.56
N ASP A 131 0.70 -10.86 3.25
CA ASP A 131 -0.03 -11.65 4.24
C ASP A 131 0.96 -12.35 5.18
N SER A 132 0.92 -12.02 6.46
CA SER A 132 1.86 -12.50 7.47
C SER A 132 1.89 -14.03 7.61
N ARG A 133 0.78 -14.69 7.29
CA ARG A 133 0.64 -16.16 7.33
C ARG A 133 1.52 -16.84 6.27
N HIS A 134 1.75 -16.15 5.15
CA HIS A 134 2.40 -16.74 3.97
C HIS A 134 3.79 -16.16 3.68
N GLY A 135 4.08 -14.93 4.15
CA GLY A 135 5.30 -14.21 3.84
C GLY A 135 5.47 -13.86 2.37
N LEU A 136 6.70 -13.50 2.00
CA LEU A 136 7.07 -13.19 0.61
C LEU A 136 6.93 -14.41 -0.29
N LYS A 137 6.38 -14.20 -1.47
CA LYS A 137 6.31 -15.16 -2.57
C LYS A 137 7.10 -14.64 -3.77
N GLU A 138 7.41 -15.50 -4.74
CA GLU A 138 8.13 -15.10 -5.96
C GLU A 138 7.48 -13.92 -6.68
N VAL A 139 6.14 -13.94 -6.79
CA VAL A 139 5.39 -12.84 -7.41
C VAL A 139 5.54 -11.50 -6.66
N ASP A 140 5.72 -11.54 -5.34
CA ASP A 140 6.01 -10.35 -4.55
C ASP A 140 7.41 -9.82 -4.87
N LEU A 141 8.40 -10.72 -4.92
CA LEU A 141 9.78 -10.35 -5.27
C LEU A 141 9.88 -9.72 -6.67
N ASP A 142 9.11 -10.18 -7.64
CA ASP A 142 9.07 -9.58 -8.98
C ASP A 142 8.47 -8.16 -8.96
N VAL A 143 7.47 -7.91 -8.10
CA VAL A 143 6.93 -6.57 -7.87
C VAL A 143 8.00 -5.68 -7.22
N LEU A 144 8.72 -6.16 -6.19
CA LEU A 144 9.80 -5.42 -5.55
C LEU A 144 10.89 -5.04 -6.56
N LYS A 145 11.34 -5.98 -7.40
CA LYS A 145 12.30 -5.69 -8.49
C LYS A 145 11.78 -4.62 -9.46
N THR A 146 10.49 -4.63 -9.75
CA THR A 146 9.87 -3.62 -10.62
C THR A 146 9.92 -2.23 -9.97
N LEU A 147 9.62 -2.13 -8.67
CA LEU A 147 9.71 -0.89 -7.91
C LEU A 147 11.15 -0.37 -7.84
N ASP A 148 12.13 -1.25 -7.62
CA ASP A 148 13.56 -0.90 -7.64
C ASP A 148 13.98 -0.32 -9.01
N ARG A 149 13.61 -1.01 -10.10
CA ARG A 149 13.91 -0.56 -11.48
C ARG A 149 13.25 0.78 -11.83
N SER A 150 12.10 1.06 -11.23
CA SER A 150 11.38 2.33 -11.40
C SER A 150 11.85 3.42 -10.44
N ALA A 151 12.83 3.14 -9.57
CA ALA A 151 13.31 4.03 -8.51
C ALA A 151 12.17 4.58 -7.62
N VAL A 152 11.15 3.78 -7.38
CA VAL A 152 9.99 4.14 -6.57
C VAL A 152 10.18 3.62 -5.15
N SER A 153 10.22 4.53 -4.18
CA SER A 153 10.27 4.14 -2.77
C SER A 153 9.07 3.27 -2.38
N TYR A 154 9.32 2.17 -1.69
CA TYR A 154 8.27 1.32 -1.17
C TYR A 154 8.55 0.84 0.25
N GLN A 155 7.49 0.50 0.97
CA GLN A 155 7.55 -0.02 2.34
C GLN A 155 6.68 -1.26 2.46
N VAL A 156 7.22 -2.32 3.06
CA VAL A 156 6.47 -3.56 3.28
C VAL A 156 5.56 -3.42 4.48
N VAL A 157 4.31 -3.85 4.32
CA VAL A 157 3.29 -3.92 5.37
C VAL A 157 2.81 -5.35 5.50
N LEU A 158 3.08 -5.97 6.63
CA LEU A 158 2.50 -7.25 7.00
C LEU A 158 1.04 -7.04 7.41
N THR A 159 0.14 -7.80 6.82
CA THR A 159 -1.29 -7.80 7.14
C THR A 159 -1.67 -9.06 7.90
N LYS A 160 -2.84 -9.04 8.56
CA LYS A 160 -3.43 -10.19 9.27
C LYS A 160 -2.54 -10.76 10.38
N ILE A 161 -1.80 -9.90 11.10
CA ILE A 161 -0.92 -10.36 12.20
C ILE A 161 -1.69 -10.99 13.36
N ASP A 162 -2.98 -10.73 13.45
CA ASP A 162 -3.90 -11.38 14.38
C ASP A 162 -4.07 -12.90 14.15
N GLN A 163 -3.62 -13.41 13.00
CA GLN A 163 -3.79 -14.80 12.58
C GLN A 163 -2.50 -15.64 12.70
N ILE A 164 -1.44 -15.07 13.29
CA ILE A 164 -0.18 -15.78 13.57
C ILE A 164 0.30 -15.50 14.98
N LYS A 165 1.17 -16.37 15.51
CA LYS A 165 1.75 -16.18 16.84
C LYS A 165 2.81 -15.07 16.82
N PRO A 166 3.04 -14.37 17.96
CA PRO A 166 4.09 -13.33 18.04
C PRO A 166 5.48 -13.82 17.61
N THR A 167 5.87 -15.04 17.98
CA THR A 167 7.16 -15.64 17.60
C THR A 167 7.27 -15.88 16.09
N GLU A 168 6.16 -16.27 15.44
CA GLU A 168 6.10 -16.43 13.99
C GLU A 168 6.19 -15.07 13.28
N LEU A 169 5.59 -14.03 13.86
CA LEU A 169 5.68 -12.67 13.34
C LEU A 169 7.12 -12.15 13.38
N GLU A 170 7.83 -12.36 14.49
CA GLU A 170 9.26 -11.97 14.62
C GLU A 170 10.11 -12.67 13.56
N GLY A 171 9.95 -13.97 13.40
CA GLY A 171 10.63 -14.74 12.36
C GLY A 171 10.32 -14.22 10.94
N ARG A 172 9.04 -13.90 10.67
CA ARG A 172 8.61 -13.37 9.39
C ARG A 172 9.22 -12.00 9.09
N ILE A 173 9.29 -11.13 10.09
CA ILE A 173 9.93 -9.81 9.96
C ILE A 173 11.43 -9.97 9.67
N ALA A 174 12.12 -10.88 10.35
CA ALA A 174 13.55 -11.13 10.13
C ALA A 174 13.82 -11.66 8.71
N GLU A 175 13.02 -12.63 8.23
CA GLU A 175 13.09 -13.17 6.87
C GLU A 175 12.93 -12.06 5.82
N ILE A 176 11.90 -11.22 5.98
CA ILE A 176 11.63 -10.13 5.03
C ILE A 176 12.74 -9.09 5.08
N LYS A 177 13.23 -8.70 6.24
CA LYS A 177 14.37 -7.77 6.36
C LYS A 177 15.60 -8.28 5.62
N LEU A 178 15.90 -9.57 5.73
CA LEU A 178 17.01 -10.18 5.00
C LEU A 178 16.77 -10.12 3.47
N ALA A 179 15.56 -10.40 3.00
CA ALA A 179 15.24 -10.26 1.60
C ALA A 179 15.39 -8.81 1.10
N LEU A 180 14.87 -7.85 1.86
CA LEU A 180 14.90 -6.42 1.51
C LEU A 180 16.31 -5.81 1.49
N SER A 181 17.30 -6.43 2.14
CA SER A 181 18.69 -5.94 2.12
C SER A 181 19.28 -5.83 0.71
N LYS A 182 18.72 -6.53 -0.27
CA LYS A 182 19.12 -6.53 -1.68
C LYS A 182 18.27 -5.59 -2.56
N HIS A 183 17.36 -4.83 -1.95
CA HIS A 183 16.38 -4.01 -2.63
C HIS A 183 16.59 -2.52 -2.31
N PRO A 184 17.25 -1.74 -3.19
CA PRO A 184 17.70 -0.38 -2.87
C PRO A 184 16.57 0.64 -2.70
N ALA A 185 15.40 0.41 -3.30
CA ALA A 185 14.25 1.31 -3.14
C ALA A 185 13.37 0.98 -1.93
N ALA A 186 13.68 -0.13 -1.22
CA ALA A 186 12.95 -0.55 -0.04
C ALA A 186 13.18 0.39 1.14
N PHE A 187 12.12 0.89 1.75
CA PHE A 187 12.21 1.56 3.05
C PHE A 187 12.49 0.51 4.14
N PRO A 188 13.46 0.75 5.04
CA PRO A 188 14.01 -0.29 5.90
C PRO A 188 13.04 -0.80 6.99
N GLU A 189 12.04 0.01 7.35
CA GLU A 189 11.05 -0.35 8.37
C GLU A 189 9.94 -1.23 7.76
N ILE A 190 9.65 -2.35 8.41
CA ILE A 190 8.51 -3.20 8.09
C ILE A 190 7.38 -2.86 9.07
N MET A 191 6.21 -2.56 8.54
CA MET A 191 5.01 -2.33 9.34
C MET A 191 4.25 -3.64 9.52
N ALA A 192 3.68 -3.85 10.72
CA ALA A 192 2.88 -5.04 11.03
C ALA A 192 1.48 -4.60 11.45
N THR A 193 0.44 -5.08 10.75
CA THR A 193 -0.92 -4.57 10.90
C THR A 193 -1.99 -5.65 10.95
N SER A 194 -3.07 -5.37 11.65
CA SER A 194 -4.33 -6.09 11.58
C SER A 194 -5.48 -5.10 11.34
N SER A 195 -6.17 -5.25 10.23
CA SER A 195 -7.42 -4.51 9.99
C SER A 195 -8.58 -4.97 10.88
N GLN A 196 -8.48 -6.18 11.45
CA GLN A 196 -9.49 -6.78 12.32
C GLN A 196 -9.42 -6.20 13.74
N THR A 197 -8.21 -6.12 14.30
CA THR A 197 -7.98 -5.67 15.68
C THR A 197 -7.59 -4.21 15.80
N GLY A 198 -7.18 -3.58 14.69
CA GLY A 198 -6.64 -2.22 14.67
C GLY A 198 -5.15 -2.14 15.01
N ALA A 199 -4.50 -3.24 15.36
CA ALA A 199 -3.08 -3.26 15.71
C ALA A 199 -2.22 -2.72 14.54
N GLY A 200 -1.24 -1.86 14.86
CA GLY A 200 -0.31 -1.26 13.90
C GLY A 200 -0.91 -0.17 12.98
N LEU A 201 -2.22 0.08 13.05
CA LEU A 201 -2.85 1.15 12.23
C LEU A 201 -2.44 2.56 12.69
N PRO A 202 -2.36 2.87 13.99
CA PRO A 202 -1.88 4.18 14.43
C PRO A 202 -0.46 4.48 13.94
N GLU A 203 0.44 3.50 14.02
CA GLU A 203 1.83 3.60 13.59
C GLU A 203 1.91 3.79 12.07
N LEU A 204 1.13 3.03 11.31
CA LEU A 204 1.09 3.16 9.85
C LEU A 204 0.55 4.53 9.41
N ARG A 205 -0.49 5.05 10.06
CA ARG A 205 -0.98 6.43 9.84
C ARG A 205 0.11 7.46 10.17
N GLY A 206 0.85 7.26 11.27
CA GLY A 206 1.96 8.11 11.67
C GLY A 206 3.09 8.12 10.63
N ALA A 207 3.46 6.96 10.11
CA ALA A 207 4.46 6.84 9.04
C ALA A 207 4.03 7.56 7.74
N MET A 208 2.76 7.48 7.37
CA MET A 208 2.21 8.23 6.23
C MET A 208 2.19 9.73 6.49
N GLY A 209 1.89 10.16 7.72
CA GLY A 209 1.97 11.56 8.13
C GLY A 209 3.39 12.12 8.04
N ARG A 210 4.40 11.35 8.46
CA ARG A 210 5.83 11.68 8.29
C ARG A 210 6.20 11.84 6.83
N LEU A 211 5.82 10.89 5.98
CA LEU A 211 6.07 10.96 4.54
C LEU A 211 5.51 12.23 3.91
N LEU A 212 4.30 12.62 4.32
CA LEU A 212 3.65 13.85 3.82
C LEU A 212 4.43 15.11 4.22
N GLU A 213 5.02 15.14 5.42
CA GLU A 213 5.88 16.26 5.86
C GLU A 213 7.18 16.35 5.07
N GLU A 214 7.85 15.22 4.89
CA GLU A 214 9.11 15.12 4.16
C GLU A 214 8.98 15.63 2.72
N ARG A 215 7.82 15.44 2.11
CA ARG A 215 7.53 15.85 0.73
C ARG A 215 6.99 17.28 0.58
N ARG A 216 6.61 17.95 1.68
CA ARG A 216 6.19 19.37 1.68
C ARG A 216 7.37 20.35 1.83
N ARG A 217 8.54 19.84 2.23
CA ARG A 217 9.79 20.59 2.33
C ARG A 217 10.54 20.63 0.99
#